data_ca68b789647038df434fc814fb3fc440
#
_entry.id   ca68b789647038df434fc814fb3fc440
#
_cell.length_a   1.000
_cell.length_b   1.000
_cell.length_c   1.000
_cell.angle_alpha   90.00
_cell.angle_beta   90.00
_cell.angle_gamma   90.00
#
_symmetry.space_group_name_H-M   'P 1'
#
loop_
_entity.id
_entity.type
_entity.pdbx_description
1 polymer ?
#
loop_
_entity_poly.entity_id
_entity_poly.type
_entity_poly.pdbx_seq_one_letter_code
_entity_poly.pdbx_strand_id
1 'polypeptide(L)'
;MYRDFIIFALGILTSFMLIIIFGEIHDRYGNTPSNREKRKYIEDRIKEVHDALKIAFAEMKYTSRDSITDNYCEYAKLQLEWLNSEDVMCHGNVEDVMRLRRDCLDLFASNKNRSLRSVVLEDIDDITWETNRLSSTYDYKIKFYTKAYKIYISWLNSNDLLCESTSERELYKAKLEKAILHLQSIR
;
A
#
# COMPACT_ATOMS: atom_id res chain seq x y z
N MET A 1 -11.09 3.64 -53.80
CA MET A 1 -12.06 2.71 -53.17
C MET A 1 -11.42 1.79 -52.10
N TYR A 2 -10.42 0.96 -52.43
CA TYR A 2 -9.76 0.08 -51.39
C TYR A 2 -9.02 0.86 -50.30
N ARG A 3 -8.32 1.92 -50.65
CA ARG A 3 -7.57 2.76 -49.73
C ARG A 3 -8.47 3.47 -48.71
N ASP A 4 -9.62 3.94 -49.15
CA ASP A 4 -10.56 4.65 -48.29
C ASP A 4 -11.27 3.69 -47.33
N PHE A 5 -11.50 2.45 -47.74
CA PHE A 5 -12.04 1.38 -46.90
C PHE A 5 -11.04 0.98 -45.79
N ILE A 6 -9.75 0.88 -46.14
CA ILE A 6 -8.69 0.57 -45.11
C ILE A 6 -8.58 1.68 -44.08
N ILE A 7 -8.59 2.95 -44.50
CA ILE A 7 -8.54 4.11 -43.61
C ILE A 7 -9.78 4.13 -42.70
N PHE A 8 -10.96 3.86 -43.22
CA PHE A 8 -12.19 3.77 -42.43
C PHE A 8 -12.16 2.62 -41.42
N ALA A 9 -11.71 1.43 -41.84
CA ALA A 9 -11.59 0.28 -40.98
C ALA A 9 -10.56 0.49 -39.85
N LEU A 10 -9.41 1.13 -40.13
CA LEU A 10 -8.41 1.52 -39.13
C LEU A 10 -8.97 2.57 -38.18
N GLY A 11 -9.75 3.54 -38.62
CA GLY A 11 -10.39 4.53 -37.77
C GLY A 11 -11.40 3.92 -36.80
N ILE A 12 -12.17 2.92 -37.24
CA ILE A 12 -13.10 2.16 -36.38
C ILE A 12 -12.31 1.36 -35.33
N LEU A 13 -11.24 0.65 -35.72
CA LEU A 13 -10.40 -0.15 -34.81
C LEU A 13 -9.74 0.71 -33.77
N THR A 14 -9.19 1.87 -34.13
CA THR A 14 -8.60 2.81 -33.17
C THR A 14 -9.62 3.39 -32.22
N SER A 15 -10.84 3.69 -32.68
CA SER A 15 -11.94 4.16 -31.84
C SER A 15 -12.40 3.09 -30.83
N PHE A 16 -12.50 1.83 -31.24
CA PHE A 16 -12.81 0.72 -30.33
C PHE A 16 -11.72 0.49 -29.30
N MET A 17 -10.44 0.54 -29.69
CA MET A 17 -9.32 0.42 -28.75
C MET A 17 -9.31 1.56 -27.73
N LEU A 18 -9.58 2.79 -28.14
CA LEU A 18 -9.71 3.93 -27.23
C LEU A 18 -10.87 3.75 -26.26
N ILE A 19 -12.04 3.28 -26.72
CA ILE A 19 -13.19 3.02 -25.84
C ILE A 19 -12.87 1.94 -24.81
N ILE A 20 -12.19 0.87 -25.18
CA ILE A 20 -11.77 -0.20 -24.26
C ILE A 20 -10.78 0.36 -23.23
N ILE A 21 -9.77 1.10 -23.67
CA ILE A 21 -8.76 1.70 -22.77
C ILE A 21 -9.42 2.72 -21.81
N PHE A 22 -10.28 3.59 -22.32
CA PHE A 22 -11.01 4.56 -21.48
C PHE A 22 -12.02 3.86 -20.55
N GLY A 23 -12.67 2.79 -20.99
CA GLY A 23 -13.55 1.97 -20.17
C GLY A 23 -12.78 1.32 -19.01
N GLU A 24 -11.63 0.73 -19.30
CA GLU A 24 -10.79 0.08 -18.29
C GLU A 24 -10.19 1.07 -17.29
N ILE A 25 -9.78 2.27 -17.74
CA ILE A 25 -9.33 3.36 -16.87
C ILE A 25 -10.51 3.88 -16.03
N HIS A 26 -11.69 4.06 -16.62
CA HIS A 26 -12.89 4.53 -15.91
C HIS A 26 -13.34 3.51 -14.84
N ASP A 27 -13.34 2.21 -15.15
CA ASP A 27 -13.69 1.16 -14.21
C ASP A 27 -12.66 1.04 -13.07
N ARG A 28 -11.39 1.25 -13.38
CA ARG A 28 -10.30 1.18 -12.38
C ARG A 28 -10.27 2.39 -11.43
N TYR A 29 -10.59 3.59 -11.93
CA TYR A 29 -10.46 4.86 -11.19
C TYR A 29 -11.78 5.63 -11.06
N GLY A 30 -12.82 5.22 -11.79
CA GLY A 30 -14.12 5.87 -11.81
C GLY A 30 -14.96 5.61 -10.56
N ASN A 31 -15.99 6.41 -10.36
CA ASN A 31 -16.97 6.26 -9.29
C ASN A 31 -18.14 5.36 -9.73
N THR A 32 -17.84 4.22 -10.39
CA THR A 32 -18.84 3.24 -10.80
C THR A 32 -19.46 2.53 -9.59
N PRO A 33 -20.66 1.95 -9.69
CA PRO A 33 -21.26 1.15 -8.63
C PRO A 33 -20.32 0.04 -8.14
N SER A 34 -19.65 -0.67 -9.04
CA SER A 34 -18.67 -1.71 -8.74
C SER A 34 -17.48 -1.17 -7.93
N ASN A 35 -16.96 0.01 -8.27
CA ASN A 35 -15.87 0.62 -7.51
C ASN A 35 -16.30 1.12 -6.14
N ARG A 36 -17.56 1.56 -5.98
CA ARG A 36 -18.12 1.90 -4.66
C ARG A 36 -18.23 0.68 -3.77
N GLU A 37 -18.68 -0.44 -4.32
CA GLU A 37 -18.77 -1.70 -3.60
C GLU A 37 -17.39 -2.20 -3.17
N LYS A 38 -16.40 -2.15 -4.05
CA LYS A 38 -15.00 -2.50 -3.72
C LYS A 38 -14.45 -1.61 -2.62
N ARG A 39 -14.64 -0.28 -2.71
CA ARG A 39 -14.20 0.65 -1.65
C ARG A 39 -14.85 0.32 -0.32
N LYS A 40 -16.16 0.15 -0.30
CA LYS A 40 -16.89 -0.22 0.91
C LYS A 40 -16.40 -1.54 1.49
N TYR A 41 -16.19 -2.56 0.65
CA TYR A 41 -15.64 -3.83 1.10
C TYR A 41 -14.26 -3.67 1.74
N ILE A 42 -13.38 -2.88 1.14
CA ILE A 42 -12.03 -2.61 1.69
C ILE A 42 -12.12 -1.84 3.00
N GLU A 43 -12.98 -0.82 3.10
CA GLU A 43 -13.21 -0.05 4.33
C GLU A 43 -13.73 -0.95 5.46
N ASP A 44 -14.75 -1.77 5.19
CA ASP A 44 -15.31 -2.72 6.15
C ASP A 44 -14.25 -3.75 6.59
N ARG A 45 -13.46 -4.26 5.64
CA ARG A 45 -12.37 -5.21 5.92
C ARG A 45 -11.26 -4.59 6.76
N ILE A 46 -10.85 -3.35 6.48
CA ILE A 46 -9.86 -2.61 7.29
C ILE A 46 -10.35 -2.52 8.73
N LYS A 47 -11.61 -2.20 8.95
CA LYS A 47 -12.20 -2.10 10.28
C LYS A 47 -12.21 -3.45 11.00
N GLU A 48 -12.65 -4.52 10.33
CA GLU A 48 -12.64 -5.88 10.89
C GLU A 48 -11.23 -6.30 11.33
N VAL A 49 -10.22 -6.09 10.46
CA VAL A 49 -8.84 -6.43 10.76
C VAL A 49 -8.30 -5.60 11.92
N HIS A 50 -8.60 -4.30 11.94
CA HIS A 50 -8.20 -3.42 13.05
C HIS A 50 -8.77 -3.89 14.40
N ASP A 51 -10.05 -4.28 14.44
CA ASP A 51 -10.66 -4.80 15.66
C ASP A 51 -10.08 -6.16 16.06
N ALA A 52 -9.78 -7.05 15.10
CA ALA A 52 -9.09 -8.31 15.36
C ALA A 52 -7.67 -8.11 15.91
N LEU A 53 -6.91 -7.14 15.39
CA LEU A 53 -5.58 -6.79 15.91
C LEU A 53 -5.64 -6.27 17.34
N LYS A 54 -6.64 -5.45 17.70
CA LYS A 54 -6.83 -5.00 19.09
C LYS A 54 -7.04 -6.17 20.06
N ILE A 55 -7.84 -7.16 19.64
CA ILE A 55 -8.05 -8.39 20.42
C ILE A 55 -6.74 -9.14 20.57
N ALA A 56 -5.99 -9.32 19.47
CA ALA A 56 -4.69 -10.00 19.48
C ALA A 56 -3.70 -9.33 20.44
N PHE A 57 -3.58 -7.99 20.40
CA PHE A 57 -2.74 -7.25 21.35
C PHE A 57 -3.17 -7.44 22.80
N ALA A 58 -4.48 -7.44 23.08
CA ALA A 58 -4.99 -7.65 24.41
C ALA A 58 -4.66 -9.06 24.93
N GLU A 59 -4.83 -10.09 24.08
CA GLU A 59 -4.53 -11.47 24.45
C GLU A 59 -3.03 -11.73 24.63
N MET A 60 -2.17 -11.19 23.76
CA MET A 60 -0.71 -11.30 23.89
C MET A 60 -0.20 -10.76 25.22
N LYS A 61 -0.83 -9.73 25.77
CA LYS A 61 -0.48 -9.15 27.06
C LYS A 61 -0.69 -10.12 28.24
N TYR A 62 -1.60 -11.08 28.10
CA TYR A 62 -1.98 -12.02 29.16
C TYR A 62 -1.53 -13.46 28.90
N THR A 63 -0.97 -13.74 27.72
CA THR A 63 -0.64 -15.11 27.31
C THR A 63 0.84 -15.27 27.05
N SER A 64 1.50 -16.15 27.80
CA SER A 64 2.92 -16.49 27.64
C SER A 64 3.17 -17.71 26.74
N ARG A 65 2.20 -18.09 25.89
CA ARG A 65 2.30 -19.30 25.05
C ARG A 65 2.81 -18.96 23.64
N ASP A 66 3.98 -19.46 23.30
CA ASP A 66 4.65 -19.24 22.02
C ASP A 66 3.75 -19.60 20.80
N SER A 67 2.93 -20.67 20.89
CA SER A 67 2.05 -21.08 19.80
C SER A 67 0.93 -20.10 19.47
N ILE A 68 0.43 -19.33 20.43
CA ILE A 68 -0.63 -18.32 20.20
C ILE A 68 -0.01 -17.08 19.59
N THR A 69 1.17 -16.69 20.05
CA THR A 69 1.90 -15.55 19.53
C THR A 69 2.33 -15.77 18.07
N ASP A 70 2.73 -16.98 17.69
CA ASP A 70 3.06 -17.32 16.30
C ASP A 70 1.86 -17.20 15.36
N ASN A 71 0.66 -17.59 15.79
CA ASN A 71 -0.56 -17.45 15.01
C ASN A 71 -0.90 -15.97 14.75
N TYR A 72 -0.71 -15.09 15.73
CA TYR A 72 -0.94 -13.66 15.55
C TYR A 72 0.09 -13.02 14.62
N CYS A 73 1.33 -13.48 14.68
CA CYS A 73 2.38 -13.05 13.77
C CYS A 73 2.05 -13.42 12.31
N GLU A 74 1.61 -14.66 12.09
CA GLU A 74 1.19 -15.13 10.76
C GLU A 74 -0.05 -14.36 10.26
N TYR A 75 -1.00 -14.10 11.16
CA TYR A 75 -2.16 -13.27 10.84
C TYR A 75 -1.74 -11.86 10.40
N ALA A 76 -0.87 -11.19 11.15
CA ALA A 76 -0.39 -9.85 10.78
C ALA A 76 0.32 -9.85 9.42
N LYS A 77 1.12 -10.87 9.14
CA LYS A 77 1.82 -11.05 7.87
C LYS A 77 0.84 -11.21 6.70
N LEU A 78 -0.18 -12.06 6.83
CA LEU A 78 -1.24 -12.20 5.83
C LEU A 78 -1.98 -10.89 5.56
N GLN A 79 -2.21 -10.07 6.61
CA GLN A 79 -2.84 -8.77 6.41
C GLN A 79 -1.88 -7.79 5.69
N LEU A 80 -0.57 -7.80 5.98
CA LEU A 80 0.41 -7.00 5.24
C LEU A 80 0.45 -7.37 3.75
N GLU A 81 0.37 -8.67 3.41
CA GLU A 81 0.27 -9.14 2.03
C GLU A 81 -1.02 -8.65 1.37
N TRP A 82 -2.17 -8.73 2.06
CA TRP A 82 -3.43 -8.19 1.54
C TRP A 82 -3.39 -6.69 1.33
N LEU A 83 -2.78 -5.91 2.23
CA LEU A 83 -2.61 -4.46 2.09
C LEU A 83 -1.75 -4.07 0.87
N ASN A 84 -0.93 -4.98 0.37
CA ASN A 84 -0.13 -4.82 -0.85
C ASN A 84 -0.90 -5.24 -2.12
N SER A 85 -2.16 -5.70 -2.01
CA SER A 85 -2.94 -6.11 -3.17
C SER A 85 -3.33 -4.92 -4.07
N GLU A 86 -3.52 -5.21 -5.36
CA GLU A 86 -3.93 -4.21 -6.34
C GLU A 86 -5.24 -3.53 -5.97
N ASP A 87 -6.24 -4.30 -5.52
CA ASP A 87 -7.55 -3.76 -5.14
C ASP A 87 -7.43 -2.75 -3.99
N VAL A 88 -6.63 -3.04 -2.97
CA VAL A 88 -6.40 -2.13 -1.85
C VAL A 88 -5.66 -0.86 -2.29
N MET A 89 -4.64 -0.98 -3.13
CA MET A 89 -3.91 0.18 -3.64
C MET A 89 -4.75 1.06 -4.58
N CYS A 90 -5.67 0.47 -5.34
CA CYS A 90 -6.56 1.19 -6.25
C CYS A 90 -7.72 1.88 -5.55
N HIS A 91 -8.31 1.23 -4.55
CA HIS A 91 -9.61 1.62 -4.01
C HIS A 91 -9.59 1.98 -2.53
N GLY A 92 -8.56 1.56 -1.77
CA GLY A 92 -8.43 1.85 -0.35
C GLY A 92 -8.07 3.30 -0.05
N ASN A 93 -8.53 3.80 1.10
CA ASN A 93 -8.04 5.06 1.63
C ASN A 93 -6.61 4.88 2.14
N VAL A 94 -5.66 5.65 1.62
CA VAL A 94 -4.23 5.47 1.91
C VAL A 94 -3.92 5.66 3.39
N GLU A 95 -4.58 6.61 4.06
CA GLU A 95 -4.39 6.88 5.48
C GLU A 95 -4.84 5.71 6.35
N ASP A 96 -5.99 5.10 6.04
CA ASP A 96 -6.51 3.95 6.77
C ASP A 96 -5.70 2.68 6.50
N VAL A 97 -5.28 2.47 5.24
CA VAL A 97 -4.38 1.38 4.84
C VAL A 97 -3.05 1.47 5.60
N MET A 98 -2.46 2.67 5.66
CA MET A 98 -1.19 2.86 6.37
C MET A 98 -1.34 2.76 7.88
N ARG A 99 -2.46 3.20 8.45
CA ARG A 99 -2.75 2.99 9.87
C ARG A 99 -2.81 1.50 10.21
N LEU A 100 -3.57 0.73 9.44
CA LEU A 100 -3.66 -0.72 9.63
C LEU A 100 -2.30 -1.41 9.41
N ARG A 101 -1.52 -0.95 8.41
CA ARG A 101 -0.17 -1.44 8.18
C ARG A 101 0.71 -1.25 9.42
N ARG A 102 0.66 -0.08 10.04
CA ARG A 102 1.39 0.20 11.28
C ARG A 102 0.99 -0.74 12.41
N ASP A 103 -0.31 -0.99 12.59
CA ASP A 103 -0.80 -1.90 13.62
C ASP A 103 -0.30 -3.34 13.38
N CYS A 104 -0.28 -3.80 12.13
CA CYS A 104 0.30 -5.10 11.76
C CYS A 104 1.80 -5.17 12.06
N LEU A 105 2.57 -4.12 11.73
CA LEU A 105 4.01 -4.06 12.01
C LEU A 105 4.29 -4.02 13.52
N ASP A 106 3.46 -3.34 14.30
CA ASP A 106 3.59 -3.29 15.76
C ASP A 106 3.32 -4.65 16.40
N LEU A 107 2.26 -5.34 15.96
CA LEU A 107 1.99 -6.71 16.41
C LEU A 107 3.14 -7.65 16.05
N PHE A 108 3.67 -7.55 14.84
CA PHE A 108 4.81 -8.35 14.39
C PHE A 108 6.08 -8.06 15.22
N ALA A 109 6.37 -6.77 15.48
CA ALA A 109 7.51 -6.34 16.30
C ALA A 109 7.41 -6.89 17.73
N SER A 110 6.24 -6.73 18.35
CA SER A 110 5.96 -7.19 19.73
C SER A 110 6.13 -8.69 19.86
N ASN A 111 5.65 -9.47 18.88
CA ASN A 111 5.80 -10.92 18.89
C ASN A 111 7.25 -11.38 18.76
N LYS A 112 8.01 -10.76 17.86
CA LYS A 112 9.42 -11.12 17.61
C LYS A 112 10.39 -10.47 18.61
N ASN A 113 9.87 -9.82 19.65
CA ASN A 113 10.67 -9.09 20.65
C ASN A 113 11.62 -8.07 19.99
N ARG A 114 11.13 -7.40 18.97
CA ARG A 114 11.84 -6.39 18.18
C ARG A 114 11.25 -5.01 18.44
N SER A 115 12.00 -3.96 18.19
CA SER A 115 11.45 -2.60 18.22
C SER A 115 10.56 -2.36 17.01
N LEU A 116 9.42 -1.68 17.20
CA LEU A 116 8.56 -1.23 16.08
C LEU A 116 9.38 -0.45 15.04
N ARG A 117 10.33 0.37 15.50
CA ARG A 117 11.26 1.09 14.65
C ARG A 117 11.99 0.16 13.67
N SER A 118 12.64 -0.91 14.16
CA SER A 118 13.42 -1.79 13.29
C SER A 118 12.56 -2.45 12.21
N VAL A 119 11.33 -2.82 12.56
CA VAL A 119 10.40 -3.44 11.63
C VAL A 119 9.87 -2.43 10.60
N VAL A 120 9.59 -1.19 11.02
CA VAL A 120 9.17 -0.13 10.10
C VAL A 120 10.30 0.26 9.14
N LEU A 121 11.55 0.31 9.59
CA LEU A 121 12.68 0.62 8.70
C LEU A 121 12.92 -0.48 7.66
N GLU A 122 12.77 -1.76 8.04
CA GLU A 122 12.79 -2.88 7.09
C GLU A 122 11.65 -2.77 6.06
N ASP A 123 10.44 -2.49 6.52
CA ASP A 123 9.28 -2.29 5.66
C ASP A 123 9.49 -1.13 4.65
N ILE A 124 10.11 -0.03 5.08
CA ILE A 124 10.52 1.07 4.18
C ILE A 124 11.54 0.58 3.14
N ASP A 125 12.50 -0.25 3.54
CA ASP A 125 13.50 -0.78 2.64
C ASP A 125 12.87 -1.67 1.56
N ASP A 126 11.97 -2.57 1.96
CA ASP A 126 11.27 -3.47 1.06
C ASP A 126 10.40 -2.72 0.05
N ILE A 127 9.60 -1.74 0.51
CA ILE A 127 8.70 -0.98 -0.38
C ILE A 127 9.50 -0.06 -1.31
N THR A 128 10.57 0.57 -0.84
CA THR A 128 11.41 1.42 -1.70
C THR A 128 12.15 0.59 -2.76
N TRP A 129 12.54 -0.64 -2.44
CA TRP A 129 13.14 -1.56 -3.42
C TRP A 129 12.11 -1.96 -4.50
N GLU A 130 10.87 -2.26 -4.12
CA GLU A 130 9.78 -2.58 -5.05
C GLU A 130 9.48 -1.39 -5.97
N THR A 131 9.34 -0.18 -5.42
CA THR A 131 8.94 1.00 -6.19
C THR A 131 10.02 1.50 -7.15
N ASN A 132 11.29 1.23 -6.90
CA ASN A 132 12.38 1.55 -7.84
C ASN A 132 12.29 0.76 -9.16
N ARG A 133 11.42 -0.26 -9.24
CA ARG A 133 11.18 -1.09 -10.43
C ARG A 133 9.86 -0.79 -11.13
N LEU A 134 9.09 0.18 -10.62
CA LEU A 134 7.82 0.55 -11.23
C LEU A 134 8.04 1.29 -12.56
N SER A 135 7.13 1.03 -13.51
CA SER A 135 7.00 1.77 -14.75
C SER A 135 5.74 2.65 -14.70
N SER A 136 5.64 3.60 -15.65
CA SER A 136 4.47 4.49 -15.78
C SER A 136 3.13 3.76 -15.97
N THR A 137 3.16 2.48 -16.33
CA THR A 137 1.96 1.63 -16.51
C THR A 137 1.18 1.41 -15.20
N TYR A 138 1.86 1.58 -14.04
CA TYR A 138 1.26 1.35 -12.72
C TYR A 138 0.88 2.65 -12.01
N ASP A 139 0.14 3.55 -12.68
CA ASP A 139 -0.23 4.87 -12.14
C ASP A 139 -0.92 4.80 -10.77
N TYR A 140 -1.74 3.78 -10.50
CA TYR A 140 -2.36 3.57 -9.18
C TYR A 140 -1.32 3.29 -8.09
N LYS A 141 -0.30 2.46 -8.36
CA LYS A 141 0.81 2.21 -7.42
C LYS A 141 1.61 3.47 -7.17
N ILE A 142 1.90 4.23 -8.22
CA ILE A 142 2.62 5.52 -8.13
C ILE A 142 1.87 6.49 -7.21
N LYS A 143 0.56 6.63 -7.40
CA LYS A 143 -0.30 7.49 -6.57
C LYS A 143 -0.33 7.02 -5.11
N PHE A 144 -0.51 5.71 -4.90
CA PHE A 144 -0.54 5.11 -3.58
C PHE A 144 0.77 5.32 -2.84
N TYR A 145 1.90 4.89 -3.40
CA TYR A 145 3.21 4.98 -2.74
C TYR A 145 3.68 6.42 -2.54
N THR A 146 3.35 7.35 -3.44
CA THR A 146 3.66 8.77 -3.23
C THR A 146 3.00 9.31 -1.94
N LYS A 147 1.78 8.90 -1.63
CA LYS A 147 1.10 9.28 -0.38
C LYS A 147 1.64 8.48 0.81
N ALA A 148 1.81 7.16 0.66
CA ALA A 148 2.33 6.29 1.70
C ALA A 148 3.71 6.76 2.20
N TYR A 149 4.62 7.16 1.33
CA TYR A 149 5.93 7.67 1.71
C TYR A 149 5.88 8.94 2.56
N LYS A 150 4.94 9.84 2.29
CA LYS A 150 4.71 11.02 3.14
C LYS A 150 4.26 10.62 4.55
N ILE A 151 3.45 9.56 4.65
CA ILE A 151 3.02 9.01 5.94
C ILE A 151 4.20 8.37 6.68
N TYR A 152 5.07 7.60 6.00
CA TYR A 152 6.30 7.08 6.61
C TYR A 152 7.23 8.20 7.11
N ILE A 153 7.41 9.28 6.34
CA ILE A 153 8.18 10.44 6.78
C ILE A 153 7.55 11.03 8.07
N SER A 154 6.22 11.10 8.15
CA SER A 154 5.53 11.52 9.36
C SER A 154 5.80 10.58 10.54
N TRP A 155 5.82 9.26 10.31
CA TRP A 155 6.13 8.28 11.36
C TRP A 155 7.55 8.42 11.87
N LEU A 156 8.54 8.61 10.98
CA LEU A 156 9.94 8.84 11.37
C LEU A 156 10.13 10.08 12.25
N ASN A 157 9.18 11.00 12.26
CA ASN A 157 9.17 12.17 13.13
C ASN A 157 8.37 11.95 14.42
N SER A 158 7.65 10.83 14.57
CA SER A 158 6.86 10.55 15.76
C SER A 158 7.75 10.05 16.91
N ASN A 159 7.34 10.35 18.13
CA ASN A 159 8.09 9.94 19.34
C ASN A 159 8.21 8.42 19.48
N ASP A 160 7.26 7.65 18.96
CA ASP A 160 7.23 6.19 19.05
C ASP A 160 8.25 5.51 18.14
N LEU A 161 8.71 6.24 17.11
CA LEU A 161 9.70 5.78 16.13
C LEU A 161 10.98 6.59 16.17
N LEU A 162 11.27 7.22 17.32
CA LEU A 162 12.53 7.93 17.50
C LEU A 162 13.71 7.02 17.15
N CYS A 163 14.34 7.34 16.02
CA CYS A 163 15.61 6.74 15.65
C CYS A 163 16.65 7.10 16.71
N GLU A 164 17.50 6.15 17.10
CA GLU A 164 18.51 6.35 18.14
C GLU A 164 19.50 7.47 17.79
N SER A 165 19.66 7.70 16.49
CA SER A 165 20.47 8.82 16.00
C SER A 165 19.67 9.68 15.02
N THR A 166 19.88 10.99 15.08
CA THR A 166 19.34 11.94 14.10
C THR A 166 19.80 11.57 12.67
N SER A 167 21.00 11.01 12.53
CA SER A 167 21.56 10.61 11.24
C SER A 167 20.78 9.45 10.58
N GLU A 168 20.33 8.45 11.33
CA GLU A 168 19.53 7.35 10.81
C GLU A 168 18.16 7.86 10.29
N ARG A 169 17.49 8.70 11.06
CA ARG A 169 16.23 9.31 10.67
C ARG A 169 16.36 10.12 9.38
N GLU A 170 17.37 10.96 9.29
CA GLU A 170 17.61 11.78 8.09
C GLU A 170 17.98 10.92 6.87
N LEU A 171 18.70 9.81 7.07
CA LEU A 171 18.99 8.84 6.02
C LEU A 171 17.70 8.24 5.42
N TYR A 172 16.78 7.76 6.26
CA TYR A 172 15.53 7.16 5.79
C TYR A 172 14.56 8.19 5.20
N LYS A 173 14.52 9.41 5.74
CA LYS A 173 13.78 10.51 5.11
C LYS A 173 14.30 10.81 3.71
N ALA A 174 15.61 10.98 3.56
CA ALA A 174 16.23 11.23 2.25
C ALA A 174 15.96 10.09 1.27
N LYS A 175 15.95 8.83 1.75
CA LYS A 175 15.59 7.66 0.94
C LYS A 175 14.15 7.74 0.43
N LEU A 176 13.19 8.06 1.30
CA LEU A 176 11.78 8.21 0.94
C LEU A 176 11.54 9.42 0.01
N GLU A 177 12.19 10.54 0.26
CA GLU A 177 12.12 11.72 -0.61
C GLU A 177 12.66 11.43 -2.01
N LYS A 178 13.79 10.72 -2.10
CA LYS A 178 14.33 10.25 -3.39
C LYS A 178 13.36 9.32 -4.11
N ALA A 179 12.72 8.40 -3.39
CA ALA A 179 11.71 7.51 -3.96
C ALA A 179 10.47 8.29 -4.45
N ILE A 180 10.02 9.31 -3.73
CA ILE A 180 8.93 10.20 -4.19
C ILE A 180 9.33 10.91 -5.49
N LEU A 181 10.53 11.47 -5.58
CA LEU A 181 11.02 12.14 -6.79
C LEU A 181 11.10 11.17 -7.97
N HIS A 182 11.57 9.93 -7.73
CA HIS A 182 11.58 8.89 -8.74
C HIS A 182 10.16 8.58 -9.25
N LEU A 183 9.19 8.36 -8.34
CA LEU A 183 7.80 8.11 -8.71
C LEU A 183 7.16 9.28 -9.49
N GLN A 184 7.55 10.51 -9.19
CA GLN A 184 7.09 11.68 -9.94
C GLN A 184 7.71 11.78 -11.33
N SER A 185 8.95 11.31 -11.51
CA SER A 185 9.66 11.36 -12.81
C SER A 185 9.17 10.32 -13.81
N ILE A 186 8.61 9.20 -13.36
CA ILE A 186 8.07 8.13 -14.21
C ILE A 186 6.59 8.32 -14.55
N ARG A 187 5.92 9.33 -13.99
CA ARG A 187 4.52 9.68 -14.24
C ARG A 187 4.39 10.60 -15.45
#